data_540777c25e8778d35cc862a9de83b80f
#
_entry.id   540777c25e8778d35cc862a9de83b80f
#
_cell.length_a   1.000
_cell.length_b   1.000
_cell.length_c   1.000
_cell.angle_alpha   90.00
_cell.angle_beta   90.00
_cell.angle_gamma   90.00
#
_symmetry.space_group_name_H-M   'P 1'
#
loop_
_entity.id
_entity.type
_entity.pdbx_description
1 polymer ?
#
loop_
_entity_poly.entity_id
_entity_poly.type
_entity_poly.pdbx_seq_one_letter_code
_entity_poly.pdbx_strand_id
1 'polypeptide(L)'
;PICSTVRITGLGGRKPVSPCSLFMGNAGTAMRPLTAALALLGGEFELSGVPRMHERPICDLVDALRQLGCHIDYLGNPGYPPLRIAHSNGVPALALNHPIQVRGDVSSQFLTALLMALPLIATQTAVHIEVVGELISKPYNAITLQLLARFGIQVHHDNWQRFTIPAGSQYQSPGSIYVEADASSASYFIALGAIASSAEASNSIKIQGVGLDSIQGDIRF
;
A
#
# COMPACT_ATOMS: atom_id res chain seq x y z
N PRO A 1 20.74 13.30 15.63
CA PRO A 1 19.75 12.76 14.70
C PRO A 1 19.55 13.78 13.59
N ILE A 2 19.88 13.37 12.35
CA ILE A 2 19.59 14.19 11.17
C ILE A 2 18.09 14.03 10.93
N CYS A 3 17.31 15.01 11.38
CA CYS A 3 15.89 15.07 11.02
C CYS A 3 15.82 15.58 9.57
N SER A 4 15.55 14.67 8.64
CA SER A 4 15.34 15.06 7.24
C SER A 4 13.85 15.30 7.03
N THR A 5 13.52 16.47 6.48
CA THR A 5 12.15 16.83 6.10
C THR A 5 12.00 16.76 4.60
N VAL A 6 10.96 16.09 4.13
CA VAL A 6 10.61 16.03 2.71
C VAL A 6 9.31 16.79 2.51
N ARG A 7 9.29 17.71 1.56
CA ARG A 7 8.07 18.40 1.13
C ARG A 7 7.54 17.74 -0.14
N ILE A 8 6.30 17.33 -0.12
CA ILE A 8 5.63 16.69 -1.26
C ILE A 8 4.51 17.59 -1.74
N THR A 9 4.58 18.00 -3.01
CA THR A 9 3.47 18.69 -3.70
C THR A 9 2.67 17.64 -4.44
N GLY A 10 1.45 17.38 -3.97
CA GLY A 10 0.55 16.40 -4.58
C GLY A 10 0.03 16.86 -5.94
N LEU A 11 -0.48 15.92 -6.71
CA LEU A 11 -1.07 16.19 -8.04
C LEU A 11 -2.41 16.92 -7.96
N GLY A 12 -3.07 16.96 -6.79
CA GLY A 12 -4.34 17.66 -6.59
C GLY A 12 -5.46 17.13 -7.50
N GLY A 13 -5.54 15.82 -7.68
CA GLY A 13 -6.53 15.18 -8.55
C GLY A 13 -6.19 15.22 -10.04
N ARG A 14 -5.09 15.84 -10.46
CA ARG A 14 -4.64 15.83 -11.85
C ARG A 14 -4.10 14.46 -12.24
N LYS A 15 -4.32 14.05 -13.47
CA LYS A 15 -3.73 12.82 -14.00
C LYS A 15 -2.21 12.92 -14.07
N PRO A 16 -1.50 11.82 -13.80
CA PRO A 16 -0.06 11.75 -14.08
C PRO A 16 0.24 11.99 -15.58
N VAL A 17 1.46 12.42 -15.85
CA VAL A 17 1.94 12.53 -17.24
C VAL A 17 2.00 11.13 -17.85
N SER A 18 1.42 10.99 -19.05
CA SER A 18 1.33 9.73 -19.79
C SER A 18 1.59 9.99 -21.28
N PRO A 19 2.28 9.11 -22.03
CA PRO A 19 2.89 7.85 -21.56
C PRO A 19 4.13 8.05 -20.69
N CYS A 20 4.37 7.10 -19.76
CA CYS A 20 5.51 7.17 -18.88
C CYS A 20 6.02 5.77 -18.47
N SER A 21 7.34 5.59 -18.45
CA SER A 21 7.98 4.38 -17.91
C SER A 21 8.54 4.68 -16.54
N LEU A 22 8.22 3.82 -15.57
CA LEU A 22 8.58 3.96 -14.17
C LEU A 22 9.43 2.77 -13.72
N PHE A 23 10.64 3.07 -13.21
CA PHE A 23 11.53 2.06 -12.68
C PHE A 23 11.48 2.01 -11.15
N MET A 24 10.97 0.92 -10.59
CA MET A 24 10.71 0.76 -9.15
C MET A 24 11.84 0.10 -8.37
N GLY A 25 12.97 -0.21 -9.01
CA GLY A 25 14.05 -0.95 -8.36
C GLY A 25 13.55 -2.28 -7.79
N ASN A 26 13.75 -2.53 -6.50
CA ASN A 26 13.18 -3.68 -5.78
C ASN A 26 12.10 -3.29 -4.75
N ALA A 27 11.53 -2.09 -4.87
CA ALA A 27 10.56 -1.56 -3.92
C ALA A 27 9.14 -2.10 -4.19
N GLY A 28 8.80 -3.25 -3.60
CA GLY A 28 7.46 -3.83 -3.70
C GLY A 28 6.36 -2.94 -3.12
N THR A 29 6.70 -2.15 -2.10
CA THR A 29 5.82 -1.14 -1.49
C THR A 29 5.56 0.07 -2.38
N ALA A 30 6.33 0.27 -3.45
CA ALA A 30 6.05 1.25 -4.49
C ALA A 30 5.34 0.61 -5.68
N MET A 31 5.83 -0.54 -6.16
CA MET A 31 5.30 -1.24 -7.33
C MET A 31 3.79 -1.50 -7.22
N ARG A 32 3.34 -2.08 -6.12
CA ARG A 32 1.94 -2.52 -5.97
C ARG A 32 0.95 -1.36 -5.83
N PRO A 33 1.13 -0.38 -4.93
CA PRO A 33 0.22 0.76 -4.84
C PRO A 33 0.20 1.62 -6.10
N LEU A 34 1.34 1.82 -6.78
CA LEU A 34 1.38 2.56 -8.03
C LEU A 34 0.67 1.81 -9.17
N THR A 35 0.83 0.48 -9.27
CA THR A 35 0.07 -0.31 -10.23
C THR A 35 -1.44 -0.08 -10.05
N ALA A 36 -1.94 -0.15 -8.80
CA ALA A 36 -3.35 0.06 -8.53
C ALA A 36 -3.79 1.50 -8.85
N ALA A 37 -3.07 2.51 -8.37
CA ALA A 37 -3.42 3.91 -8.59
C ALA A 37 -3.42 4.30 -10.08
N LEU A 38 -2.39 3.91 -10.82
CA LEU A 38 -2.27 4.23 -12.25
C LEU A 38 -3.31 3.49 -13.10
N ALA A 39 -3.62 2.23 -12.76
CA ALA A 39 -4.67 1.47 -13.43
C ALA A 39 -6.05 2.13 -13.28
N LEU A 40 -6.35 2.69 -12.09
CA LEU A 40 -7.63 3.34 -11.81
C LEU A 40 -7.71 4.77 -12.38
N LEU A 41 -6.60 5.50 -12.40
CA LEU A 41 -6.57 6.87 -12.92
C LEU A 41 -6.54 6.91 -14.46
N GLY A 42 -6.14 5.83 -15.09
CA GLY A 42 -6.04 5.72 -16.55
C GLY A 42 -4.82 6.43 -17.13
N GLY A 43 -4.43 5.99 -18.31
CA GLY A 43 -3.25 6.43 -19.04
C GLY A 43 -2.44 5.25 -19.55
N GLU A 44 -1.23 5.53 -20.06
CA GLU A 44 -0.31 4.51 -20.56
C GLU A 44 0.96 4.53 -19.71
N PHE A 45 1.22 3.44 -19.00
CA PHE A 45 2.37 3.33 -18.10
C PHE A 45 3.06 1.98 -18.26
N GLU A 46 4.38 2.00 -18.18
CA GLU A 46 5.18 0.80 -18.07
C GLU A 46 5.89 0.81 -16.70
N LEU A 47 5.69 -0.24 -15.92
CA LEU A 47 6.29 -0.39 -14.60
C LEU A 47 7.28 -1.55 -14.62
N SER A 48 8.52 -1.25 -14.28
CA SER A 48 9.61 -2.24 -14.26
C SER A 48 10.46 -2.12 -12.99
N GLY A 49 11.43 -2.99 -12.85
CA GLY A 49 12.37 -2.97 -11.74
C GLY A 49 13.62 -3.80 -12.04
N VAL A 50 14.42 -4.03 -11.01
CA VAL A 50 15.58 -4.94 -11.11
C VAL A 50 15.12 -6.39 -11.34
N PRO A 51 16.00 -7.32 -11.79
CA PRO A 51 15.62 -8.72 -12.04
C PRO A 51 14.86 -9.36 -10.86
N ARG A 52 15.25 -9.08 -9.63
CA ARG A 52 14.56 -9.58 -8.43
C ARG A 52 13.10 -9.12 -8.32
N MET A 53 12.76 -7.95 -8.83
CA MET A 53 11.36 -7.48 -8.88
C MET A 53 10.52 -8.35 -9.83
N HIS A 54 11.10 -8.85 -10.91
CA HIS A 54 10.44 -9.70 -11.90
C HIS A 54 10.19 -11.13 -11.39
N GLU A 55 10.67 -11.46 -10.21
CA GLU A 55 10.42 -12.73 -9.52
C GLU A 55 9.37 -12.60 -8.40
N ARG A 56 8.88 -11.38 -8.14
CA ARG A 56 7.92 -11.11 -7.07
C ARG A 56 6.50 -11.08 -7.63
N PRO A 57 5.61 -11.98 -7.18
CA PRO A 57 4.27 -12.09 -7.75
C PRO A 57 3.44 -10.82 -7.54
N ILE A 58 2.58 -10.53 -8.53
CA ILE A 58 1.64 -9.40 -8.54
C ILE A 58 0.28 -9.80 -9.13
N CYS A 59 0.11 -11.06 -9.54
CA CYS A 59 -1.08 -11.53 -10.24
C CYS A 59 -2.38 -11.26 -9.47
N ASP A 60 -2.44 -11.56 -8.19
CA ASP A 60 -3.67 -11.37 -7.41
C ASP A 60 -4.15 -9.90 -7.39
N LEU A 61 -3.22 -8.94 -7.37
CA LEU A 61 -3.56 -7.53 -7.51
C LEU A 61 -4.02 -7.20 -8.93
N VAL A 62 -3.33 -7.71 -9.95
CA VAL A 62 -3.71 -7.47 -11.36
C VAL A 62 -5.08 -8.07 -11.63
N ASP A 63 -5.37 -9.26 -11.14
CA ASP A 63 -6.66 -9.91 -11.32
C ASP A 63 -7.78 -9.15 -10.60
N ALA A 64 -7.53 -8.62 -9.40
CA ALA A 64 -8.47 -7.74 -8.71
C ALA A 64 -8.75 -6.45 -9.50
N LEU A 65 -7.73 -5.83 -10.09
CA LEU A 65 -7.90 -4.63 -10.93
C LEU A 65 -8.61 -4.94 -12.25
N ARG A 66 -8.39 -6.12 -12.83
CA ARG A 66 -9.10 -6.57 -14.03
C ARG A 66 -10.59 -6.80 -13.78
N GLN A 67 -11.02 -7.20 -12.57
CA GLN A 67 -12.44 -7.25 -12.20
C GLN A 67 -13.11 -5.88 -12.31
N LEU A 68 -12.34 -4.81 -12.11
CA LEU A 68 -12.80 -3.42 -12.28
C LEU A 68 -12.80 -2.96 -13.75
N GLY A 69 -12.29 -3.76 -14.68
CA GLY A 69 -12.17 -3.39 -16.10
C GLY A 69 -10.83 -2.73 -16.45
N CYS A 70 -9.83 -2.77 -15.56
CA CYS A 70 -8.51 -2.24 -15.89
C CYS A 70 -7.77 -3.15 -16.88
N HIS A 71 -7.07 -2.55 -17.86
CA HIS A 71 -6.23 -3.28 -18.80
C HIS A 71 -4.78 -3.25 -18.36
N ILE A 72 -4.26 -4.41 -18.00
CA ILE A 72 -2.89 -4.58 -17.52
C ILE A 72 -2.29 -5.83 -18.20
N ASP A 73 -1.18 -5.63 -18.90
CA ASP A 73 -0.43 -6.70 -19.56
C ASP A 73 0.86 -7.01 -18.81
N TYR A 74 1.25 -8.26 -18.82
CA TYR A 74 2.57 -8.70 -18.39
C TYR A 74 3.52 -8.63 -19.59
N LEU A 75 4.63 -7.89 -19.45
CA LEU A 75 5.63 -7.77 -20.51
C LEU A 75 6.69 -8.86 -20.49
N GLY A 76 6.70 -9.67 -19.44
CA GLY A 76 7.56 -10.82 -19.24
C GLY A 76 6.74 -12.05 -18.84
N ASN A 77 7.15 -12.70 -17.75
CA ASN A 77 6.46 -13.87 -17.24
C ASN A 77 5.05 -13.52 -16.73
N PRO A 78 4.00 -14.28 -17.08
CA PRO A 78 2.66 -14.08 -16.55
C PRO A 78 2.64 -14.11 -15.02
N GLY A 79 1.98 -13.14 -14.42
CA GLY A 79 1.88 -13.01 -12.96
C GLY A 79 2.96 -12.16 -12.30
N TYR A 80 3.93 -11.65 -13.08
CA TYR A 80 5.09 -10.92 -12.59
C TYR A 80 5.33 -9.62 -13.36
N PRO A 81 5.97 -8.59 -12.74
CA PRO A 81 6.49 -7.46 -13.50
C PRO A 81 7.54 -7.92 -14.55
N PRO A 82 7.80 -7.12 -15.60
CA PRO A 82 7.29 -5.80 -15.87
C PRO A 82 5.82 -5.80 -16.31
N LEU A 83 5.13 -4.68 -16.05
CA LEU A 83 3.73 -4.49 -16.39
C LEU A 83 3.54 -3.34 -17.36
N ARG A 84 2.56 -3.48 -18.24
CA ARG A 84 2.03 -2.38 -19.05
C ARG A 84 0.58 -2.13 -18.66
N ILE A 85 0.29 -0.87 -18.28
CA ILE A 85 -1.07 -0.37 -18.06
C ILE A 85 -1.42 0.46 -19.28
N ALA A 86 -2.51 0.13 -19.96
CA ALA A 86 -2.91 0.83 -21.18
C ALA A 86 -4.41 1.11 -21.17
N HIS A 87 -4.77 2.38 -21.19
CA HIS A 87 -6.14 2.82 -21.41
C HIS A 87 -6.17 3.81 -22.58
N SER A 88 -6.49 3.32 -23.76
CA SER A 88 -6.51 4.09 -25.00
C SER A 88 -7.51 5.26 -25.00
N ASN A 89 -8.54 5.23 -24.14
CA ASN A 89 -9.63 6.21 -24.12
C ASN A 89 -9.75 6.99 -22.80
N GLY A 90 -8.66 7.14 -22.04
CA GLY A 90 -8.66 7.94 -20.82
C GLY A 90 -8.93 7.14 -19.54
N VAL A 91 -10.00 7.42 -18.80
CA VAL A 91 -10.35 6.71 -17.56
C VAL A 91 -11.09 5.42 -17.91
N PRO A 92 -10.74 4.27 -17.30
CA PRO A 92 -11.48 3.03 -17.52
C PRO A 92 -12.95 3.18 -17.07
N ALA A 93 -13.87 2.55 -17.82
CA ALA A 93 -15.24 2.37 -17.37
C ALA A 93 -15.24 1.32 -16.26
N LEU A 94 -15.16 1.78 -15.01
CA LEU A 94 -14.98 0.90 -13.85
C LEU A 94 -16.28 0.19 -13.46
N ALA A 95 -16.21 -1.13 -13.30
CA ALA A 95 -17.32 -1.95 -12.83
C ALA A 95 -17.36 -1.95 -11.28
N LEU A 96 -18.11 -1.01 -10.70
CA LEU A 96 -18.22 -0.83 -9.24
C LEU A 96 -19.48 -1.49 -8.65
N ASN A 97 -20.23 -2.22 -9.43
CA ASN A 97 -21.51 -2.84 -9.04
C ASN A 97 -21.35 -4.17 -8.27
N HIS A 98 -20.16 -4.71 -8.22
CA HIS A 98 -19.83 -5.94 -7.48
C HIS A 98 -18.62 -5.71 -6.57
N PRO A 99 -18.52 -6.43 -5.43
CA PRO A 99 -17.33 -6.42 -4.61
C PRO A 99 -16.10 -6.93 -5.39
N ILE A 100 -14.96 -6.31 -5.15
CA ILE A 100 -13.68 -6.75 -5.69
C ILE A 100 -13.17 -7.90 -4.84
N GLN A 101 -12.91 -9.03 -5.44
CA GLN A 101 -12.33 -10.16 -4.73
C GLN A 101 -10.81 -10.12 -4.77
N VAL A 102 -10.19 -10.28 -3.60
CA VAL A 102 -8.73 -10.36 -3.47
C VAL A 102 -8.35 -11.48 -2.50
N ARG A 103 -7.33 -12.24 -2.82
CA ARG A 103 -6.83 -13.29 -1.93
C ARG A 103 -6.14 -12.69 -0.72
N GLY A 104 -6.51 -13.19 0.48
CA GLY A 104 -5.94 -12.75 1.76
C GLY A 104 -4.72 -13.54 2.22
N ASP A 105 -4.50 -14.72 1.67
CA ASP A 105 -3.51 -15.71 2.12
C ASP A 105 -2.14 -15.61 1.41
N VAL A 106 -1.96 -14.65 0.51
CA VAL A 106 -0.72 -14.51 -0.27
C VAL A 106 0.13 -13.33 0.20
N SER A 107 -0.45 -12.13 0.24
CA SER A 107 0.27 -10.92 0.64
C SER A 107 -0.66 -9.80 1.07
N SER A 108 -0.38 -9.20 2.24
CA SER A 108 -1.07 -7.99 2.71
C SER A 108 -0.92 -6.80 1.75
N GLN A 109 0.13 -6.78 0.93
CA GLN A 109 0.41 -5.66 0.02
C GLN A 109 -0.62 -5.51 -1.10
N PHE A 110 -1.32 -6.58 -1.48
CA PHE A 110 -2.36 -6.50 -2.51
C PHE A 110 -3.59 -5.76 -1.98
N LEU A 111 -4.06 -6.16 -0.80
CA LEU A 111 -5.15 -5.45 -0.13
C LEU A 111 -4.75 -4.00 0.20
N THR A 112 -3.55 -3.76 0.72
CA THR A 112 -3.01 -2.42 0.97
C THR A 112 -3.05 -1.56 -0.29
N ALA A 113 -2.61 -2.10 -1.45
CA ALA A 113 -2.61 -1.36 -2.70
C ALA A 113 -4.03 -0.96 -3.15
N LEU A 114 -5.00 -1.86 -3.01
CA LEU A 114 -6.42 -1.58 -3.29
C LEU A 114 -6.98 -0.53 -2.31
N LEU A 115 -6.75 -0.69 -1.01
CA LEU A 115 -7.22 0.25 0.02
C LEU A 115 -6.69 1.67 -0.21
N MET A 116 -5.44 1.80 -0.68
CA MET A 116 -4.83 3.10 -0.99
C MET A 116 -5.32 3.69 -2.32
N ALA A 117 -5.69 2.88 -3.29
CA ALA A 117 -6.03 3.37 -4.62
C ALA A 117 -7.53 3.61 -4.81
N LEU A 118 -8.39 2.78 -4.23
CA LEU A 118 -9.85 2.85 -4.43
C LEU A 118 -10.51 4.15 -3.95
N PRO A 119 -10.03 4.86 -2.90
CA PRO A 119 -10.58 6.17 -2.57
C PRO A 119 -10.51 7.19 -3.71
N LEU A 120 -9.57 7.02 -4.67
CA LEU A 120 -9.45 7.89 -5.84
C LEU A 120 -10.67 7.81 -6.77
N ILE A 121 -11.43 6.72 -6.71
CA ILE A 121 -12.59 6.45 -7.58
C ILE A 121 -13.91 6.35 -6.83
N ALA A 122 -13.89 6.24 -5.50
CA ALA A 122 -15.09 6.15 -4.65
C ALA A 122 -15.80 7.52 -4.49
N THR A 123 -15.97 8.26 -5.59
CA THR A 123 -16.48 9.64 -5.56
C THR A 123 -18.00 9.69 -5.41
N GLN A 124 -18.73 8.83 -6.09
CA GLN A 124 -20.20 8.79 -6.08
C GLN A 124 -20.77 7.51 -5.50
N THR A 125 -20.04 6.42 -5.58
CA THR A 125 -20.49 5.09 -5.16
C THR A 125 -19.46 4.51 -4.20
N ALA A 126 -19.95 3.87 -3.13
CA ALA A 126 -19.10 3.12 -2.23
C ALA A 126 -18.49 1.92 -2.97
N VAL A 127 -17.23 1.63 -2.65
CA VAL A 127 -16.49 0.49 -3.24
C VAL A 127 -16.27 -0.56 -2.18
N HIS A 128 -16.51 -1.80 -2.56
CA HIS A 128 -16.39 -2.94 -1.65
C HIS A 128 -15.28 -3.89 -2.09
N ILE A 129 -14.53 -4.39 -1.11
CA ILE A 129 -13.55 -5.45 -1.30
C ILE A 129 -13.98 -6.64 -0.46
N GLU A 130 -13.91 -7.83 -1.02
CA GLU A 130 -14.06 -9.10 -0.31
C GLU A 130 -12.75 -9.87 -0.31
N VAL A 131 -12.32 -10.26 0.88
CA VAL A 131 -11.11 -11.07 1.05
C VAL A 131 -11.49 -12.55 0.94
N VAL A 132 -10.90 -13.21 -0.04
CA VAL A 132 -11.07 -14.65 -0.24
C VAL A 132 -10.04 -15.39 0.60
N GLY A 133 -10.50 -16.31 1.44
CA GLY A 133 -9.67 -17.03 2.38
C GLY A 133 -9.40 -16.24 3.67
N GLU A 134 -8.39 -16.64 4.41
CA GLU A 134 -7.98 -15.96 5.63
C GLU A 134 -7.03 -14.80 5.32
N LEU A 135 -7.30 -13.63 5.90
CA LEU A 135 -6.38 -12.50 5.78
C LEU A 135 -5.17 -12.71 6.70
N ILE A 136 -4.02 -12.96 6.10
CA ILE A 136 -2.73 -12.97 6.80
C ILE A 136 -2.23 -11.54 7.03
N SER A 137 -1.31 -11.38 7.99
CA SER A 137 -0.62 -10.10 8.23
C SER A 137 -1.56 -8.93 8.50
N LYS A 138 -2.65 -9.15 9.25
CA LYS A 138 -3.62 -8.13 9.67
C LYS A 138 -2.99 -6.85 10.23
N PRO A 139 -1.90 -6.92 11.05
CA PRO A 139 -1.24 -5.72 11.56
C PRO A 139 -0.78 -4.73 10.48
N TYR A 140 -0.29 -5.22 9.34
CA TYR A 140 0.13 -4.34 8.22
C TYR A 140 -1.06 -3.65 7.55
N ASN A 141 -2.19 -4.34 7.42
CA ASN A 141 -3.42 -3.71 6.93
C ASN A 141 -3.97 -2.70 7.95
N ALA A 142 -3.82 -2.95 9.25
CA ALA A 142 -4.19 -1.99 10.30
C ALA A 142 -3.37 -0.70 10.19
N ILE A 143 -2.06 -0.77 9.92
CA ILE A 143 -1.22 0.40 9.64
C ILE A 143 -1.80 1.18 8.46
N THR A 144 -2.16 0.49 7.38
CA THR A 144 -2.75 1.12 6.18
C THR A 144 -4.04 1.86 6.53
N LEU A 145 -4.97 1.24 7.27
CA LEU A 145 -6.23 1.86 7.68
C LEU A 145 -6.02 3.10 8.55
N GLN A 146 -5.10 3.03 9.51
CA GLN A 146 -4.77 4.17 10.37
C GLN A 146 -4.11 5.30 9.59
N LEU A 147 -3.23 4.99 8.64
CA LEU A 147 -2.62 6.00 7.78
C LEU A 147 -3.66 6.66 6.88
N LEU A 148 -4.56 5.90 6.27
CA LEU A 148 -5.67 6.41 5.47
C LEU A 148 -6.54 7.37 6.28
N ALA A 149 -6.85 7.04 7.53
CA ALA A 149 -7.62 7.90 8.43
C ALA A 149 -6.91 9.24 8.67
N ARG A 150 -5.58 9.26 8.81
CA ARG A 150 -4.79 10.51 8.91
C ARG A 150 -4.90 11.39 7.65
N PHE A 151 -5.20 10.79 6.51
CA PHE A 151 -5.43 11.49 5.24
C PHE A 151 -6.92 11.67 4.91
N GLY A 152 -7.81 11.56 5.92
CA GLY A 152 -9.24 11.82 5.77
C GLY A 152 -10.07 10.67 5.19
N ILE A 153 -9.48 9.51 4.95
CA ILE A 153 -10.18 8.34 4.40
C ILE A 153 -10.57 7.39 5.52
N GLN A 154 -11.88 7.20 5.72
CA GLN A 154 -12.43 6.25 6.69
C GLN A 154 -12.88 4.98 5.96
N VAL A 155 -12.15 3.90 6.14
CA VAL A 155 -12.50 2.59 5.60
C VAL A 155 -13.15 1.77 6.72
N HIS A 156 -14.31 1.21 6.45
CA HIS A 156 -14.98 0.27 7.36
C HIS A 156 -14.64 -1.16 6.97
N HIS A 157 -14.50 -2.03 7.95
CA HIS A 157 -14.32 -3.46 7.67
C HIS A 157 -15.17 -4.31 8.62
N ASP A 158 -15.63 -5.43 8.10
CA ASP A 158 -16.30 -6.48 8.85
C ASP A 158 -15.36 -7.69 8.96
N ASN A 159 -14.92 -7.99 10.18
CA ASN A 159 -14.08 -9.13 10.54
C ASN A 159 -12.85 -9.36 9.65
N TRP A 160 -12.29 -8.31 9.03
CA TRP A 160 -11.17 -8.38 8.08
C TRP A 160 -11.48 -9.16 6.80
N GLN A 161 -12.75 -9.46 6.53
CA GLN A 161 -13.19 -10.17 5.34
C GLN A 161 -13.81 -9.25 4.30
N ARG A 162 -14.48 -8.20 4.73
CA ARG A 162 -15.10 -7.22 3.84
C ARG A 162 -14.67 -5.83 4.22
N PHE A 163 -14.21 -5.06 3.23
CA PHE A 163 -13.84 -3.67 3.40
C PHE A 163 -14.75 -2.78 2.56
N THR A 164 -15.12 -1.64 3.11
CA THR A 164 -15.97 -0.66 2.44
C THR A 164 -15.30 0.70 2.44
N ILE A 165 -15.04 1.21 1.27
CA ILE A 165 -14.59 2.58 1.02
C ILE A 165 -15.87 3.39 0.76
N PRO A 166 -16.22 4.36 1.62
CA PRO A 166 -17.48 5.13 1.47
C PRO A 166 -17.48 5.97 0.20
N ALA A 167 -18.68 6.21 -0.34
CA ALA A 167 -18.86 7.21 -1.37
C ALA A 167 -18.45 8.60 -0.86
N GLY A 168 -17.93 9.45 -1.75
CA GLY A 168 -17.42 10.77 -1.39
C GLY A 168 -16.05 10.75 -0.72
N SER A 169 -15.35 9.60 -0.71
CA SER A 169 -13.98 9.51 -0.20
C SER A 169 -13.06 10.45 -0.95
N GLN A 170 -12.36 11.31 -0.21
CA GLN A 170 -11.41 12.27 -0.77
C GLN A 170 -10.22 12.44 0.14
N TYR A 171 -9.03 12.28 -0.40
CA TYR A 171 -7.79 12.48 0.32
C TYR A 171 -7.62 13.93 0.75
N GLN A 172 -7.26 14.14 2.00
CA GLN A 172 -6.98 15.43 2.60
C GLN A 172 -5.55 15.43 3.14
N SER A 173 -4.80 16.50 2.85
CA SER A 173 -3.46 16.64 3.41
C SER A 173 -3.53 16.89 4.91
N PRO A 174 -2.80 16.14 5.75
CA PRO A 174 -2.70 16.42 7.17
C PRO A 174 -1.77 17.61 7.47
N GLY A 175 -1.24 18.29 6.44
CA GLY A 175 -0.24 19.37 6.56
C GLY A 175 1.16 18.83 6.86
N SER A 176 1.35 18.27 8.03
CA SER A 176 2.60 17.61 8.43
C SER A 176 2.32 16.23 9.00
N ILE A 177 3.20 15.29 8.71
CA ILE A 177 3.16 13.93 9.26
C ILE A 177 4.59 13.51 9.63
N TYR A 178 4.74 12.91 10.81
CA TYR A 178 5.97 12.27 11.21
C TYR A 178 5.94 10.81 10.77
N VAL A 179 6.96 10.41 10.01
CA VAL A 179 7.17 8.99 9.68
C VAL A 179 7.83 8.33 10.88
N GLU A 180 7.19 7.33 11.44
CA GLU A 180 7.72 6.55 12.56
C GLU A 180 8.96 5.77 12.12
N ALA A 181 9.87 5.51 13.06
CA ALA A 181 10.95 4.56 12.83
C ALA A 181 10.37 3.14 12.72
N ASP A 182 11.08 2.27 12.02
CA ASP A 182 10.67 0.88 11.80
C ASP A 182 10.77 0.06 13.10
N ALA A 183 9.62 -0.33 13.66
CA ALA A 183 9.54 -1.11 14.89
C ALA A 183 10.11 -2.52 14.72
N SER A 184 9.98 -3.13 13.53
CA SER A 184 10.61 -4.43 13.24
C SER A 184 12.13 -4.34 13.33
N SER A 185 12.73 -3.31 12.75
CA SER A 185 14.18 -3.06 12.86
C SER A 185 14.60 -2.72 14.29
N ALA A 186 13.75 -2.02 15.04
CA ALA A 186 14.01 -1.68 16.44
C ALA A 186 14.16 -2.94 17.32
N SER A 187 13.42 -4.01 17.00
CA SER A 187 13.45 -5.27 17.78
C SER A 187 14.84 -5.89 17.87
N TYR A 188 15.65 -5.77 16.82
CA TYR A 188 17.04 -6.28 16.85
C TYR A 188 17.90 -5.55 17.88
N PHE A 189 17.73 -4.24 18.02
CA PHE A 189 18.49 -3.44 19.00
C PHE A 189 17.96 -3.65 20.40
N ILE A 190 16.65 -3.87 20.57
CA ILE A 190 16.05 -4.24 21.87
C ILE A 190 16.62 -5.58 22.34
N ALA A 191 16.61 -6.59 21.45
CA ALA A 191 17.17 -7.90 21.76
C ALA A 191 18.67 -7.81 22.10
N LEU A 192 19.43 -7.03 21.32
CA LEU A 192 20.85 -6.80 21.61
C LEU A 192 21.06 -6.17 22.99
N GLY A 193 20.26 -5.16 23.34
CA GLY A 193 20.30 -4.53 24.65
C GLY A 193 20.00 -5.52 25.80
N ALA A 194 18.98 -6.37 25.61
CA ALA A 194 18.62 -7.39 26.59
C ALA A 194 19.70 -8.46 26.77
N ILE A 195 20.36 -8.88 25.70
CA ILE A 195 21.45 -9.87 25.74
C ILE A 195 22.74 -9.28 26.33
N ALA A 196 23.06 -8.01 26.01
CA ALA A 196 24.27 -7.35 26.44
C ALA A 196 24.21 -6.78 27.87
N SER A 197 23.02 -6.71 28.47
CA SER A 197 22.88 -6.27 29.87
C SER A 197 23.41 -7.33 30.82
N SER A 198 24.34 -6.94 31.70
CA SER A 198 24.77 -7.73 32.84
C SER A 198 24.23 -7.11 34.13
N ALA A 199 24.13 -7.90 35.21
CA ALA A 199 23.66 -7.42 36.51
C ALA A 199 24.54 -6.30 37.07
N GLU A 200 25.77 -6.16 36.59
CA GLU A 200 26.77 -5.21 37.08
C GLU A 200 26.91 -3.95 36.20
N ALA A 201 26.43 -3.99 34.96
CA ALA A 201 26.54 -2.86 34.03
C ALA A 201 25.12 -2.36 33.65
N SER A 202 24.76 -1.19 34.10
CA SER A 202 23.55 -0.47 33.73
C SER A 202 23.67 0.09 32.28
N ASN A 203 23.89 -0.78 31.33
CA ASN A 203 23.94 -0.41 29.92
C ASN A 203 22.52 -0.32 29.37
N SER A 204 22.07 0.87 28.96
CA SER A 204 20.77 1.06 28.33
C SER A 204 20.94 1.43 26.86
N ILE A 205 20.09 0.88 26.01
CA ILE A 205 19.97 1.27 24.61
C ILE A 205 18.71 2.13 24.48
N LYS A 206 18.87 3.37 24.02
CA LYS A 206 17.75 4.26 23.71
C LYS A 206 17.39 4.18 22.24
N ILE A 207 16.19 3.74 21.92
CA ILE A 207 15.63 3.74 20.58
C ILE A 207 14.75 4.96 20.43
N GLN A 208 14.91 5.70 19.34
CA GLN A 208 14.15 6.90 19.05
C GLN A 208 13.23 6.68 17.85
N GLY A 209 12.07 7.35 17.84
CA GLY A 209 11.13 7.31 16.74
C GLY A 209 10.16 6.12 16.74
N VAL A 210 10.24 5.25 17.75
CA VAL A 210 9.27 4.20 18.04
C VAL A 210 8.77 4.41 19.47
N GLY A 211 7.46 4.50 19.65
CA GLY A 211 6.83 4.75 20.95
C GLY A 211 5.62 3.84 21.17
N LEU A 212 5.05 3.90 22.38
CA LEU A 212 3.87 3.08 22.75
C LEU A 212 2.64 3.45 21.90
N ASP A 213 2.61 4.67 21.34
CA ASP A 213 1.54 5.15 20.46
C ASP A 213 1.77 4.81 18.99
N SER A 214 2.76 3.98 18.67
CA SER A 214 3.06 3.55 17.31
C SER A 214 1.87 2.83 16.70
N ILE A 215 1.60 3.13 15.42
CA ILE A 215 0.61 2.40 14.62
C ILE A 215 1.11 1.01 14.18
N GLN A 216 2.39 0.72 14.38
CA GLN A 216 3.02 -0.55 14.00
C GLN A 216 2.73 -1.62 15.05
N GLY A 217 2.20 -2.77 14.60
CA GLY A 217 1.86 -3.89 15.49
C GLY A 217 3.07 -4.49 16.21
N ASP A 218 4.24 -4.37 15.59
CA ASP A 218 5.51 -4.93 16.08
C ASP A 218 6.04 -4.27 17.38
N ILE A 219 5.41 -3.19 17.84
CA ILE A 219 5.70 -2.57 19.13
C ILE A 219 5.22 -3.43 20.32
N ARG A 220 4.45 -4.48 20.09
CA ARG A 220 3.76 -5.26 21.13
C ARG A 220 4.48 -6.55 21.54
N PHE A 221 5.71 -6.76 21.10
CA PHE A 221 6.51 -7.93 21.52
C PHE A 221 7.22 -7.73 22.85
#